data_3d1f8cb37ecc18c336d25200513b4ba4
#
_entry.id   3d1f8cb37ecc18c336d25200513b4ba4
#
_cell.length_a   1.000
_cell.length_b   1.000
_cell.length_c   1.000
_cell.angle_alpha   90.00
_cell.angle_beta   90.00
_cell.angle_gamma   90.00
#
_symmetry.space_group_name_H-M   'P 1'
#
loop_
_entity.id
_entity.type
_entity.pdbx_description
1 polymer ?
#
loop_
_entity_poly.entity_id
_entity_poly.type
_entity_poly.pdbx_seq_one_letter_code
_entity_poly.pdbx_strand_id
1 'polypeptide(L)'
;LEFRRVLFRSISADSNTSSPLIVLAFIVGAFLSAFAGFLGMRVATKANVRTTNAARTSLSKALNISFSGGAVMGISVAALGILGLSLLFILFQHLFNVNGELGAPLKRVLEVLTGFSLGAESIALFARVGGGIFTKAADVGADLVGKVEAGIPEDDPRNPAVIADNVGDNVGDVAGMGADLFGSYVSTVLATMVLGASVT
;
A
#
# COMPACT_ATOMS: atom_id res chain seq x y z
N LEU A 1 -3.54 -18.63 10.43
CA LEU A 1 -3.64 -19.05 11.87
C LEU A 1 -2.91 -18.07 12.80
N GLU A 2 -1.80 -17.48 12.38
CA GLU A 2 -1.03 -16.50 13.17
C GLU A 2 -1.76 -15.16 13.32
N PHE A 3 -2.40 -14.68 12.26
CA PHE A 3 -3.19 -13.42 12.27
C PHE A 3 -4.28 -13.44 13.35
N ARG A 4 -4.96 -14.58 13.50
CA ARG A 4 -5.98 -14.77 14.53
C ARG A 4 -5.38 -14.76 15.95
N ARG A 5 -4.16 -15.31 16.11
CA ARG A 5 -3.43 -15.30 17.38
C ARG A 5 -2.97 -13.90 17.79
N VAL A 6 -2.47 -13.10 16.83
CA VAL A 6 -2.03 -11.72 17.10
C VAL A 6 -3.23 -10.84 17.44
N LEU A 7 -4.33 -10.95 16.69
CA LEU A 7 -5.57 -10.20 16.98
C LEU A 7 -6.19 -10.63 18.31
N PHE A 8 -6.23 -11.93 18.61
CA PHE A 8 -6.75 -12.45 19.90
C PHE A 8 -5.83 -12.09 21.06
N ARG A 9 -4.51 -12.07 20.86
CA ARG A 9 -3.56 -11.66 21.89
C ARG A 9 -3.64 -10.17 22.20
N SER A 10 -3.93 -9.34 21.20
CA SER A 10 -4.16 -7.90 21.41
C SER A 10 -5.52 -7.60 22.07
N ILE A 11 -6.50 -8.48 21.90
CA ILE A 11 -7.84 -8.34 22.54
C ILE A 11 -7.87 -8.96 23.95
N SER A 12 -7.11 -10.04 24.18
CA SER A 12 -6.98 -10.71 25.49
C SER A 12 -5.72 -10.27 26.24
N ALA A 13 -5.40 -8.99 26.17
CA ALA A 13 -4.19 -8.44 26.76
C ALA A 13 -4.09 -8.72 28.25
N ASP A 14 -3.20 -9.63 28.61
CA ASP A 14 -2.58 -9.59 29.92
C ASP A 14 -1.82 -8.26 29.99
N SER A 15 -2.15 -7.40 30.94
CA SER A 15 -1.72 -6.00 31.05
C SER A 15 -0.19 -5.80 31.04
N ASN A 16 0.58 -6.88 31.08
CA ASN A 16 2.03 -6.89 31.09
C ASN A 16 2.68 -7.19 29.73
N THR A 17 1.95 -7.73 28.74
CA THR A 17 2.55 -8.22 27.48
C THR A 17 1.93 -7.66 26.20
N SER A 18 0.79 -7.01 26.24
CA SER A 18 0.21 -6.35 25.06
C SER A 18 -0.62 -5.11 25.43
N SER A 19 -0.64 -4.13 24.54
CA SER A 19 -1.41 -2.90 24.72
C SER A 19 -2.57 -2.85 23.74
N PRO A 20 -3.79 -2.47 24.13
CA PRO A 20 -4.90 -2.24 23.19
C PRO A 20 -4.59 -1.16 22.14
N LEU A 21 -3.55 -0.34 22.36
CA LEU A 21 -3.07 0.64 21.41
C LEU A 21 -2.51 0.01 20.12
N ILE A 22 -2.13 -1.28 20.14
CA ILE A 22 -1.77 -2.04 18.93
C ILE A 22 -2.93 -2.04 17.92
N VAL A 23 -4.17 -2.15 18.40
CA VAL A 23 -5.36 -2.12 17.53
C VAL A 23 -5.52 -0.74 16.89
N LEU A 24 -5.29 0.32 17.64
CA LEU A 24 -5.30 1.68 17.09
C LEU A 24 -4.23 1.85 16.01
N ALA A 25 -3.00 1.41 16.29
CA ALA A 25 -1.90 1.45 15.33
C ALA A 25 -2.24 0.66 14.06
N PHE A 26 -2.83 -0.54 14.22
CA PHE A 26 -3.29 -1.39 13.11
C PHE A 26 -4.32 -0.65 12.23
N ILE A 27 -5.35 -0.07 12.82
CA ILE A 27 -6.39 0.65 12.07
C ILE A 27 -5.81 1.83 11.30
N VAL A 28 -4.90 2.60 11.92
CA VAL A 28 -4.24 3.74 11.26
C VAL A 28 -3.36 3.25 10.11
N GLY A 29 -2.58 2.19 10.30
CA GLY A 29 -1.75 1.59 9.25
C GLY A 29 -2.58 1.09 8.07
N ALA A 30 -3.66 0.38 8.34
CA ALA A 30 -4.61 -0.10 7.33
C ALA A 30 -5.23 1.07 6.55
N PHE A 31 -5.68 2.10 7.25
CA PHE A 31 -6.26 3.28 6.61
C PHE A 31 -5.27 4.02 5.70
N LEU A 32 -4.05 4.26 6.17
CA LEU A 32 -3.03 4.97 5.38
C LEU A 32 -2.56 4.15 4.17
N SER A 33 -2.47 2.83 4.30
CA SER A 33 -2.18 1.93 3.18
C SER A 33 -3.27 1.98 2.10
N ALA A 34 -4.54 1.88 2.50
CA ALA A 34 -5.68 2.02 1.58
C ALA A 34 -5.70 3.41 0.93
N PHE A 35 -5.41 4.45 1.69
CA PHE A 35 -5.37 5.83 1.21
C PHE A 35 -4.23 6.06 0.22
N ALA A 36 -3.05 5.46 0.44
CA ALA A 36 -1.93 5.50 -0.49
C ALA A 36 -2.31 4.88 -1.85
N GLY A 37 -2.94 3.69 -1.83
CA GLY A 37 -3.46 3.04 -3.03
C GLY A 37 -4.50 3.88 -3.76
N PHE A 38 -5.43 4.49 -3.03
CA PHE A 38 -6.44 5.40 -3.58
C PHE A 38 -5.83 6.63 -4.26
N LEU A 39 -4.86 7.29 -3.62
CA LEU A 39 -4.15 8.43 -4.22
C LEU A 39 -3.41 8.02 -5.48
N GLY A 40 -2.71 6.89 -5.46
CA GLY A 40 -2.01 6.35 -6.61
C GLY A 40 -2.93 6.13 -7.80
N MET A 41 -4.03 5.44 -7.60
CA MET A 41 -5.01 5.18 -8.65
C MET A 41 -5.64 6.47 -9.19
N ARG A 42 -5.97 7.42 -8.32
CA ARG A 42 -6.53 8.71 -8.73
C ARG A 42 -5.58 9.55 -9.59
N VAL A 43 -4.28 9.46 -9.30
CA VAL A 43 -3.25 10.16 -10.08
C VAL A 43 -2.98 9.44 -11.39
N ALA A 44 -2.84 8.11 -11.36
CA ALA A 44 -2.57 7.29 -12.54
C ALA A 44 -3.65 7.44 -13.61
N THR A 45 -4.92 7.34 -13.22
CA THR A 45 -6.04 7.50 -14.18
C THR A 45 -6.04 8.86 -14.88
N LYS A 46 -5.63 9.93 -14.19
CA LYS A 46 -5.47 11.26 -14.80
C LYS A 46 -4.21 11.37 -15.66
N ALA A 47 -3.13 10.71 -15.26
CA ALA A 47 -1.87 10.70 -16.00
C ALA A 47 -2.00 9.90 -17.29
N ASN A 48 -2.69 8.76 -17.29
CA ASN A 48 -2.85 7.86 -18.43
C ASN A 48 -3.38 8.59 -19.67
N VAL A 49 -4.48 9.32 -19.53
CA VAL A 49 -5.08 10.10 -20.63
C VAL A 49 -4.10 11.15 -21.19
N ARG A 50 -3.36 11.82 -20.31
CA ARG A 50 -2.38 12.83 -20.70
C ARG A 50 -1.17 12.21 -21.38
N THR A 51 -0.70 11.07 -20.87
CA THR A 51 0.41 10.31 -21.44
C THR A 51 0.06 9.83 -22.83
N THR A 52 -1.12 9.25 -23.03
CA THR A 52 -1.60 8.79 -24.32
C THR A 52 -1.70 9.94 -25.33
N ASN A 53 -2.26 11.08 -24.91
CA ASN A 53 -2.32 12.24 -25.80
C ASN A 53 -0.95 12.79 -26.17
N ALA A 54 0.00 12.81 -25.23
CA ALA A 54 1.36 13.24 -25.49
C ALA A 54 2.14 12.27 -26.39
N ALA A 55 1.88 10.97 -26.26
CA ALA A 55 2.51 9.93 -27.08
C ALA A 55 2.19 10.09 -28.58
N ARG A 56 1.06 10.70 -28.92
CA ARG A 56 0.73 11.02 -30.33
C ARG A 56 1.68 12.02 -30.97
N THR A 57 2.40 12.81 -30.19
CA THR A 57 3.30 13.86 -30.68
C THR A 57 4.77 13.57 -30.38
N SER A 58 5.09 13.00 -29.21
CA SER A 58 6.47 12.74 -28.79
C SER A 58 6.52 11.73 -27.64
N LEU A 59 7.35 10.70 -27.82
CA LEU A 59 7.62 9.71 -26.79
C LEU A 59 8.24 10.35 -25.53
N SER A 60 9.17 11.28 -25.69
CA SER A 60 9.82 11.98 -24.58
C SER A 60 8.84 12.77 -23.72
N LYS A 61 7.85 13.43 -24.34
CA LYS A 61 6.77 14.11 -23.61
C LYS A 61 5.89 13.12 -22.85
N ALA A 62 5.54 11.99 -23.46
CA ALA A 62 4.74 10.96 -22.84
C ALA A 62 5.44 10.39 -21.60
N LEU A 63 6.72 10.04 -21.71
CA LEU A 63 7.54 9.55 -20.60
C LEU A 63 7.60 10.56 -19.45
N ASN A 64 7.78 11.84 -19.75
CA ASN A 64 7.83 12.88 -18.71
C ASN A 64 6.52 12.98 -17.91
N ILE A 65 5.38 12.89 -18.58
CA ILE A 65 4.07 12.92 -17.92
C ILE A 65 3.85 11.65 -17.08
N SER A 66 4.15 10.49 -17.64
CA SER A 66 4.03 9.21 -16.95
C SER A 66 4.91 9.16 -15.69
N PHE A 67 6.18 9.58 -15.85
CA PHE A 67 7.12 9.62 -14.74
C PHE A 67 6.69 10.61 -13.63
N SER A 68 6.16 11.75 -14.02
CA SER A 68 5.63 12.73 -13.06
C SER A 68 4.43 12.16 -12.27
N GLY A 69 3.56 11.41 -12.93
CA GLY A 69 2.46 10.70 -12.27
C GLY A 69 2.95 9.66 -11.26
N GLY A 70 3.91 8.83 -11.65
CA GLY A 70 4.54 7.85 -10.76
C GLY A 70 5.28 8.49 -9.58
N ALA A 71 5.97 9.60 -9.82
CA ALA A 71 6.67 10.34 -8.76
C ALA A 71 5.72 10.87 -7.68
N VAL A 72 4.54 11.37 -8.06
CA VAL A 72 3.52 11.81 -7.09
C VAL A 72 3.11 10.66 -6.19
N MET A 73 2.91 9.47 -6.76
CA MET A 73 2.55 8.29 -5.99
C MET A 73 3.68 7.88 -5.03
N GLY A 74 4.92 7.75 -5.53
CA GLY A 74 6.06 7.36 -4.71
C GLY A 74 6.33 8.31 -3.55
N ILE A 75 6.26 9.63 -3.80
CA ILE A 75 6.40 10.64 -2.74
C ILE A 75 5.24 10.56 -1.74
N SER A 76 4.01 10.33 -2.21
CA SER A 76 2.86 10.18 -1.31
C SER A 76 2.98 8.98 -0.39
N VAL A 77 3.44 7.84 -0.91
CA VAL A 77 3.72 6.62 -0.11
C VAL A 77 4.75 6.91 0.97
N ALA A 78 5.90 7.49 0.59
CA ALA A 78 6.97 7.82 1.54
C ALA A 78 6.51 8.83 2.59
N ALA A 79 5.84 9.91 2.17
CA ALA A 79 5.35 10.94 3.07
C ALA A 79 4.30 10.41 4.07
N LEU A 80 3.31 9.65 3.60
CA LEU A 80 2.29 9.05 4.47
C LEU A 80 2.90 8.04 5.45
N GLY A 81 3.89 7.25 5.00
CA GLY A 81 4.60 6.29 5.85
C GLY A 81 5.37 6.98 6.97
N ILE A 82 6.18 7.99 6.63
CA ILE A 82 6.94 8.76 7.62
C ILE A 82 6.00 9.50 8.57
N LEU A 83 4.99 10.20 8.05
CA LEU A 83 4.04 10.94 8.89
C LEU A 83 3.28 10.01 9.83
N GLY A 84 2.75 8.90 9.33
CA GLY A 84 2.01 7.94 10.14
C GLY A 84 2.86 7.33 11.26
N LEU A 85 4.06 6.85 10.93
CA LEU A 85 4.99 6.30 11.92
C LEU A 85 5.43 7.36 12.93
N SER A 86 5.83 8.55 12.47
CA SER A 86 6.32 9.61 13.35
C SER A 86 5.25 10.10 14.31
N LEU A 87 4.02 10.34 13.82
CA LEU A 87 2.92 10.80 14.67
C LEU A 87 2.56 9.75 15.73
N LEU A 88 2.45 8.47 15.35
CA LEU A 88 2.17 7.42 16.31
C LEU A 88 3.33 7.19 17.28
N PHE A 89 4.57 7.29 16.81
CA PHE A 89 5.74 7.18 17.67
C PHE A 89 5.76 8.27 18.75
N ILE A 90 5.56 9.53 18.37
CA ILE A 90 5.49 10.67 19.29
C ILE A 90 4.31 10.49 20.28
N LEU A 91 3.14 10.10 19.76
CA LEU A 91 1.96 9.85 20.59
C LEU A 91 2.23 8.77 21.63
N PHE A 92 2.78 7.64 21.23
CA PHE A 92 3.04 6.52 22.14
C PHE A 92 4.19 6.80 23.10
N GLN A 93 5.22 7.55 22.68
CA GLN A 93 6.24 8.04 23.60
C GLN A 93 5.62 8.88 24.72
N HIS A 94 4.71 9.76 24.37
CA HIS A 94 4.03 10.61 25.36
C HIS A 94 3.11 9.80 26.27
N LEU A 95 2.32 8.86 25.72
CA LEU A 95 1.41 8.00 26.47
C LEU A 95 2.13 7.04 27.44
N PHE A 96 3.31 6.55 27.06
CA PHE A 96 4.10 5.66 27.92
C PHE A 96 5.14 6.39 28.78
N ASN A 97 5.13 7.73 28.78
CA ASN A 97 6.05 8.59 29.54
C ASN A 97 7.54 8.24 29.29
N VAL A 98 7.89 7.98 28.03
CA VAL A 98 9.29 7.71 27.63
C VAL A 98 10.07 9.02 27.62
N ASN A 99 10.58 9.43 28.79
CA ASN A 99 11.33 10.69 28.98
C ASN A 99 12.80 10.58 28.51
N GLY A 100 13.02 10.06 27.29
CA GLY A 100 14.36 9.89 26.74
C GLY A 100 15.13 8.67 27.27
N GLU A 101 14.52 7.83 28.08
CA GLU A 101 15.14 6.60 28.55
C GLU A 101 15.12 5.53 27.45
N LEU A 102 16.31 5.12 27.02
CA LEU A 102 16.53 3.98 26.17
C LEU A 102 16.35 2.71 27.02
N GLY A 103 15.31 1.92 26.77
CA GLY A 103 15.06 0.72 27.57
C GLY A 103 13.67 0.13 27.39
N ALA A 104 13.15 -0.48 28.45
CA ALA A 104 11.84 -1.14 28.43
C ALA A 104 10.67 -0.26 27.92
N PRO A 105 10.58 1.06 28.26
CA PRO A 105 9.51 1.91 27.74
C PRO A 105 9.59 2.10 26.21
N LEU A 106 10.80 2.31 25.67
CA LEU A 106 11.00 2.47 24.21
C LEU A 106 10.64 1.16 23.47
N LYS A 107 11.04 0.00 23.99
CA LYS A 107 10.68 -1.31 23.43
C LYS A 107 9.16 -1.46 23.32
N ARG A 108 8.43 -1.05 24.35
CA ARG A 108 6.96 -1.09 24.36
C ARG A 108 6.34 -0.19 23.29
N VAL A 109 6.90 1.02 23.04
CA VAL A 109 6.47 1.89 21.94
C VAL A 109 6.64 1.18 20.59
N LEU A 110 7.81 0.59 20.37
CA LEU A 110 8.14 -0.11 19.12
C LEU A 110 7.25 -1.36 18.93
N GLU A 111 6.97 -2.11 20.01
CA GLU A 111 6.01 -3.23 19.97
C GLU A 111 4.62 -2.77 19.52
N VAL A 112 4.11 -1.69 20.07
CA VAL A 112 2.80 -1.16 19.67
C VAL A 112 2.81 -0.69 18.22
N LEU A 113 3.90 -0.10 17.76
CA LEU A 113 4.06 0.31 16.35
C LEU A 113 4.11 -0.86 15.36
N THR A 114 4.42 -2.08 15.79
CA THR A 114 4.30 -3.25 14.90
C THR A 114 2.87 -3.45 14.39
N GLY A 115 1.87 -3.03 15.18
CA GLY A 115 0.47 -3.01 14.76
C GLY A 115 0.23 -2.15 13.52
N PHE A 116 0.90 -1.00 13.42
CA PHE A 116 0.81 -0.13 12.24
C PHE A 116 1.32 -0.83 10.97
N SER A 117 2.49 -1.45 11.06
CA SER A 117 3.05 -2.23 9.95
C SER A 117 2.13 -3.40 9.55
N LEU A 118 1.62 -4.14 10.54
CA LEU A 118 0.71 -5.26 10.30
C LEU A 118 -0.60 -4.81 9.64
N GLY A 119 -1.13 -3.65 10.04
CA GLY A 119 -2.32 -3.06 9.41
C GLY A 119 -2.07 -2.68 7.96
N ALA A 120 -0.93 -2.04 7.70
CA ALA A 120 -0.51 -1.66 6.35
C ALA A 120 -0.36 -2.88 5.43
N GLU A 121 0.34 -3.91 5.89
CA GLU A 121 0.57 -5.16 5.15
C GLU A 121 -0.73 -5.95 4.93
N SER A 122 -1.66 -5.92 5.87
CA SER A 122 -2.95 -6.59 5.71
C SER A 122 -3.74 -6.02 4.53
N ILE A 123 -3.84 -4.70 4.43
CA ILE A 123 -4.49 -4.04 3.29
C ILE A 123 -3.70 -4.28 2.01
N ALA A 124 -2.38 -4.19 2.06
CA ALA A 124 -1.51 -4.45 0.91
C ALA A 124 -1.75 -5.85 0.34
N LEU A 125 -1.80 -6.87 1.20
CA LEU A 125 -2.07 -8.25 0.79
C LEU A 125 -3.41 -8.38 0.08
N PHE A 126 -4.50 -7.86 0.67
CA PHE A 126 -5.83 -7.97 0.08
C PHE A 126 -5.96 -7.15 -1.21
N ALA A 127 -5.41 -5.94 -1.24
CA ALA A 127 -5.44 -5.09 -2.43
C ALA A 127 -4.65 -5.73 -3.58
N ARG A 128 -3.48 -6.30 -3.29
CA ARG A 128 -2.63 -6.93 -4.29
C ARG A 128 -3.23 -8.23 -4.84
N VAL A 129 -3.71 -9.09 -3.96
CA VAL A 129 -4.33 -10.36 -4.38
C VAL A 129 -5.65 -10.12 -5.11
N GLY A 130 -6.53 -9.28 -4.55
CA GLY A 130 -7.82 -8.96 -5.17
C GLY A 130 -7.65 -8.20 -6.49
N GLY A 131 -6.74 -7.22 -6.53
CA GLY A 131 -6.41 -6.48 -7.74
C GLY A 131 -5.83 -7.38 -8.83
N GLY A 132 -4.88 -8.27 -8.48
CA GLY A 132 -4.28 -9.21 -9.41
C GLY A 132 -5.29 -10.22 -9.99
N ILE A 133 -6.21 -10.71 -9.18
CA ILE A 133 -7.30 -11.57 -9.66
C ILE A 133 -8.18 -10.81 -10.64
N PHE A 134 -8.57 -9.57 -10.32
CA PHE A 134 -9.39 -8.74 -11.20
C PHE A 134 -8.70 -8.45 -12.53
N THR A 135 -7.42 -8.04 -12.50
CA THR A 135 -6.60 -7.77 -13.68
C THR A 135 -6.53 -9.01 -14.58
N LYS A 136 -6.19 -10.17 -14.01
CA LYS A 136 -6.08 -11.40 -14.81
C LYS A 136 -7.43 -11.90 -15.34
N ALA A 137 -8.49 -11.71 -14.60
CA ALA A 137 -9.83 -12.07 -15.12
C ALA A 137 -10.25 -11.16 -16.29
N ALA A 138 -9.93 -9.87 -16.23
CA ALA A 138 -10.21 -8.93 -17.32
C ALA A 138 -9.36 -9.21 -18.56
N ASP A 139 -8.05 -9.38 -18.40
CA ASP A 139 -7.07 -9.71 -19.44
C ASP A 139 -7.47 -11.02 -20.19
N VAL A 140 -7.60 -12.12 -19.47
CA VAL A 140 -7.99 -13.41 -20.05
C VAL A 140 -9.39 -13.35 -20.69
N GLY A 141 -10.32 -12.64 -20.06
CA GLY A 141 -11.67 -12.45 -20.61
C GLY A 141 -11.66 -11.66 -21.92
N ALA A 142 -10.86 -10.58 -21.99
CA ALA A 142 -10.70 -9.77 -23.20
C ALA A 142 -10.08 -10.60 -24.34
N ASP A 143 -9.07 -11.40 -24.02
CA ASP A 143 -8.41 -12.28 -24.98
C ASP A 143 -9.32 -13.38 -25.50
N LEU A 144 -10.09 -14.04 -24.65
CA LEU A 144 -11.04 -15.08 -25.07
C LEU A 144 -12.09 -14.51 -26.00
N VAL A 145 -12.72 -13.39 -25.69
CA VAL A 145 -13.71 -12.76 -26.54
C VAL A 145 -13.10 -12.25 -27.84
N GLY A 146 -11.96 -11.58 -27.78
CA GLY A 146 -11.32 -11.01 -28.96
C GLY A 146 -10.71 -12.06 -29.88
N LYS A 147 -9.73 -12.80 -29.37
CA LYS A 147 -8.93 -13.72 -30.18
C LYS A 147 -9.69 -15.00 -30.55
N VAL A 148 -10.42 -15.60 -29.59
CA VAL A 148 -11.04 -16.92 -29.80
C VAL A 148 -12.41 -16.80 -30.40
N GLU A 149 -13.30 -15.95 -29.89
CA GLU A 149 -14.68 -15.86 -30.39
C GLU A 149 -14.80 -14.94 -31.61
N ALA A 150 -14.20 -13.75 -31.57
CA ALA A 150 -14.34 -12.77 -32.63
C ALA A 150 -13.25 -12.86 -33.72
N GLY A 151 -12.15 -13.58 -33.47
CA GLY A 151 -11.03 -13.72 -34.40
C GLY A 151 -10.32 -12.39 -34.75
N ILE A 152 -10.35 -11.44 -33.83
CA ILE A 152 -9.71 -10.13 -33.99
C ILE A 152 -8.37 -10.08 -33.24
N PRO A 153 -7.43 -9.19 -33.63
CA PRO A 153 -6.17 -9.04 -32.94
C PRO A 153 -6.33 -8.66 -31.47
N GLU A 154 -5.29 -8.91 -30.66
CA GLU A 154 -5.16 -8.44 -29.30
C GLU A 154 -5.30 -6.93 -29.26
N ASP A 155 -5.91 -6.40 -28.21
CA ASP A 155 -6.13 -4.96 -28.00
C ASP A 155 -6.92 -4.24 -29.11
N ASP A 156 -7.67 -4.98 -29.93
CA ASP A 156 -8.46 -4.39 -31.00
C ASP A 156 -9.58 -3.49 -30.41
N PRO A 157 -9.70 -2.23 -30.85
CA PRO A 157 -10.68 -1.28 -30.29
C PRO A 157 -12.15 -1.70 -30.53
N ARG A 158 -12.39 -2.70 -31.35
CA ARG A 158 -13.74 -3.29 -31.53
C ARG A 158 -14.13 -4.21 -30.38
N ASN A 159 -13.16 -4.67 -29.58
CA ASN A 159 -13.41 -5.48 -28.41
C ASN A 159 -13.64 -4.59 -27.17
N PRO A 160 -14.87 -4.44 -26.65
CA PRO A 160 -15.13 -3.60 -25.49
C PRO A 160 -14.48 -4.12 -24.21
N ALA A 161 -14.09 -5.39 -24.16
CA ALA A 161 -13.42 -5.99 -23.02
C ALA A 161 -11.99 -5.42 -22.80
N VAL A 162 -11.37 -4.82 -23.82
CA VAL A 162 -10.09 -4.09 -23.68
C VAL A 162 -10.21 -2.92 -22.69
N ILE A 163 -11.40 -2.32 -22.56
CA ILE A 163 -11.62 -1.28 -21.54
C ILE A 163 -11.52 -1.88 -20.13
N ALA A 164 -12.10 -3.07 -19.92
CA ALA A 164 -12.05 -3.76 -18.64
C ALA A 164 -10.63 -4.18 -18.28
N ASP A 165 -9.84 -4.60 -19.27
CA ASP A 165 -8.44 -4.94 -19.13
C ASP A 165 -7.62 -3.74 -18.68
N ASN A 166 -7.71 -2.62 -19.37
CA ASN A 166 -7.03 -1.37 -19.00
C ASN A 166 -7.45 -0.83 -17.60
N VAL A 167 -8.71 -1.03 -17.20
CA VAL A 167 -9.17 -0.73 -15.82
C VAL A 167 -8.54 -1.69 -14.83
N GLY A 168 -8.44 -2.97 -15.19
CA GLY A 168 -7.78 -4.00 -14.38
C GLY A 168 -6.34 -3.63 -14.03
N ASP A 169 -5.55 -3.18 -15.00
CA ASP A 169 -4.18 -2.73 -14.80
C ASP A 169 -4.08 -1.60 -13.76
N ASN A 170 -5.01 -0.64 -13.79
CA ASN A 170 -5.03 0.41 -12.79
C ASN A 170 -5.39 -0.12 -11.39
N VAL A 171 -6.25 -1.11 -11.28
CA VAL A 171 -6.64 -1.72 -9.99
C VAL A 171 -5.52 -2.60 -9.45
N GLY A 172 -4.97 -3.50 -10.27
CA GLY A 172 -3.93 -4.43 -9.86
C GLY A 172 -2.57 -3.78 -9.67
N ASP A 173 -2.11 -3.09 -10.72
CA ASP A 173 -0.73 -2.61 -10.77
C ASP A 173 -0.54 -1.26 -10.08
N VAL A 174 -1.54 -0.40 -10.06
CA VAL A 174 -1.40 0.89 -9.37
C VAL A 174 -1.93 0.83 -7.94
N ALA A 175 -3.18 0.47 -7.73
CA ALA A 175 -3.74 0.47 -6.38
C ALA A 175 -3.14 -0.66 -5.51
N GLY A 176 -3.05 -1.88 -6.06
CA GLY A 176 -2.48 -3.04 -5.36
C GLY A 176 -1.00 -2.88 -5.05
N MET A 177 -0.18 -2.50 -6.05
CA MET A 177 1.25 -2.26 -5.83
C MET A 177 1.52 -1.04 -4.95
N GLY A 178 0.67 -0.02 -5.02
CA GLY A 178 0.83 1.17 -4.18
C GLY A 178 0.66 0.89 -2.70
N ALA A 179 -0.33 0.08 -2.34
CA ALA A 179 -0.51 -0.39 -0.98
C ALA A 179 0.65 -1.29 -0.52
N ASP A 180 1.14 -2.17 -1.40
CA ASP A 180 2.28 -3.07 -1.14
C ASP A 180 3.58 -2.29 -0.91
N LEU A 181 3.86 -1.27 -1.73
CA LEU A 181 5.01 -0.38 -1.53
C LEU A 181 4.93 0.38 -0.21
N PHE A 182 3.73 0.83 0.18
CA PHE A 182 3.52 1.49 1.47
C PHE A 182 3.84 0.55 2.63
N GLY A 183 3.31 -0.68 2.62
CA GLY A 183 3.57 -1.68 3.64
C GLY A 183 5.06 -2.01 3.76
N SER A 184 5.72 -2.32 2.65
CA SER A 184 7.15 -2.64 2.60
C SER A 184 8.04 -1.49 3.09
N TYR A 185 7.71 -0.25 2.73
CA TYR A 185 8.42 0.93 3.19
C TYR A 185 8.30 1.12 4.70
N VAL A 186 7.09 1.03 5.23
CA VAL A 186 6.79 1.14 6.66
C VAL A 186 7.50 0.05 7.46
N SER A 187 7.42 -1.21 7.00
CA SER A 187 8.05 -2.35 7.65
C SER A 187 9.58 -2.21 7.74
N THR A 188 10.18 -1.70 6.66
CA THR A 188 11.64 -1.47 6.62
C THR A 188 12.07 -0.38 7.59
N VAL A 189 11.34 0.74 7.64
CA VAL A 189 11.63 1.83 8.59
C VAL A 189 11.47 1.33 10.02
N LEU A 190 10.38 0.62 10.32
CA LEU A 190 10.14 0.08 11.67
C LEU A 190 11.22 -0.95 12.07
N ALA A 191 11.63 -1.82 11.15
CA ALA A 191 12.71 -2.78 11.41
C ALA A 191 14.02 -2.09 11.78
N THR A 192 14.37 -1.00 11.08
CA THR A 192 15.58 -0.22 11.42
C THR A 192 15.46 0.48 12.77
N MET A 193 14.27 0.96 13.15
CA MET A 193 14.02 1.53 14.48
C MET A 193 14.20 0.47 15.58
N VAL A 194 13.68 -0.75 15.38
CA VAL A 194 13.82 -1.86 16.33
C VAL A 194 15.27 -2.28 16.47
N LEU A 195 16.00 -2.41 15.37
CA LEU A 195 17.44 -2.73 15.39
C LEU A 195 18.25 -1.64 16.12
N GLY A 196 17.98 -0.37 15.83
CA GLY A 196 18.63 0.74 16.53
C GLY A 196 18.42 0.69 18.04
N ALA A 197 17.19 0.41 18.49
CA ALA A 197 16.87 0.28 19.90
C ALA A 197 17.41 -1.00 20.57
N SER A 198 17.89 -1.98 19.81
CA SER A 198 18.49 -3.19 20.35
C SER A 198 20.00 -3.09 20.57
N VAL A 199 20.65 -2.13 19.93
CA VAL A 199 22.12 -1.89 20.00
C VAL A 199 22.47 -0.91 21.13
N THR A 200 21.50 -0.14 21.58
CA THR A 200 21.63 0.80 22.71
C THR A 200 21.13 0.18 24.00
#